data_a2edbd598f324909bef43c697d380813
#
_entry.id   a2edbd598f324909bef43c697d380813
#
_cell.length_a   1.000
_cell.length_b   1.000
_cell.length_c   1.000
_cell.angle_alpha   90.00
_cell.angle_beta   90.00
_cell.angle_gamma   90.00
#
_symmetry.space_group_name_H-M   'P 1'
#
loop_
_entity.id
_entity.type
_entity.pdbx_description
1 polymer ?
#
loop_
_entity_poly.entity_id
_entity_poly.type
_entity_poly.pdbx_seq_one_letter_code
_entity_poly.pdbx_strand_id
1 'polypeptide(L)'
;VEREAEDIKKAEYMEDKIGNEYDGIISSITSFGMFVELENTVEGLIRFENLGDEYFIYDEERKRLIGEKTNTTYKIGDKVKIRVAKASKLLRQVDFEIVN
;
A
#
# COMPACT_ATOMS: atom_id res chain seq x y z
N VAL A 1 -0.07 -23.48 4.84
CA VAL A 1 -1.01 -23.93 3.81
C VAL A 1 -2.29 -23.12 3.85
N GLU A 2 -2.90 -22.95 5.00
CA GLU A 2 -4.12 -22.16 5.16
C GLU A 2 -3.91 -20.68 4.82
N ARG A 3 -2.76 -20.13 5.17
CA ARG A 3 -2.40 -18.75 4.85
C ARG A 3 -2.34 -18.50 3.35
N GLU A 4 -1.78 -19.44 2.59
CA GLU A 4 -1.70 -19.31 1.15
C GLU A 4 -3.10 -19.25 0.51
N ALA A 5 -4.02 -20.07 1.00
CA ALA A 5 -5.40 -20.05 0.52
C ALA A 5 -6.10 -18.72 0.85
N GLU A 6 -5.84 -18.17 2.03
CA GLU A 6 -6.41 -16.88 2.43
C GLU A 6 -5.87 -15.73 1.57
N ASP A 7 -4.57 -15.73 1.30
CA ASP A 7 -3.93 -14.70 0.47
C ASP A 7 -4.48 -14.74 -0.96
N ILE A 8 -4.67 -15.93 -1.52
CA ILE A 8 -5.26 -16.10 -2.84
C ILE A 8 -6.68 -15.57 -2.87
N LYS A 9 -7.48 -15.89 -1.87
CA LYS A 9 -8.87 -15.42 -1.78
C LYS A 9 -8.95 -13.92 -1.63
N LYS A 10 -8.06 -13.31 -0.85
CA LYS A 10 -8.01 -11.85 -0.68
C LYS A 10 -7.66 -11.16 -2.00
N ALA A 11 -6.66 -11.66 -2.72
CA ALA A 11 -6.27 -11.11 -4.01
C ALA A 11 -7.39 -11.27 -5.03
N GLU A 12 -8.04 -12.43 -5.06
CA GLU A 12 -9.18 -12.69 -5.95
C GLU A 12 -10.33 -11.74 -5.65
N TYR A 13 -10.65 -11.53 -4.39
CA TYR A 13 -11.68 -10.57 -3.97
C TYR A 13 -11.36 -9.18 -4.49
N MET A 14 -10.11 -8.76 -4.38
CA MET A 14 -9.69 -7.42 -4.78
C MET A 14 -9.59 -7.24 -6.30
N GLU A 15 -9.56 -8.31 -7.08
CA GLU A 15 -9.56 -8.21 -8.55
C GLU A 15 -10.80 -7.48 -9.07
N ASP A 16 -11.94 -7.69 -8.41
CA ASP A 16 -13.20 -7.01 -8.77
C ASP A 16 -13.28 -5.58 -8.22
N LYS A 17 -12.29 -5.18 -7.43
CA LYS A 17 -12.28 -3.88 -6.75
C LYS A 17 -11.28 -2.90 -7.34
N ILE A 18 -10.64 -3.26 -8.45
CA ILE A 18 -9.67 -2.38 -9.13
C ILE A 18 -10.36 -1.07 -9.50
N GLY A 19 -9.72 0.04 -9.14
CA GLY A 19 -10.27 1.38 -9.35
C GLY A 19 -11.10 1.92 -8.19
N ASN A 20 -11.46 1.08 -7.23
CA ASN A 20 -12.19 1.51 -6.04
C ASN A 20 -11.23 2.13 -5.02
N GLU A 21 -11.74 3.09 -4.25
CA GLU A 21 -10.96 3.78 -3.23
C GLU A 21 -11.37 3.28 -1.85
N TYR A 22 -10.38 3.18 -0.97
CA TYR A 22 -10.58 2.72 0.42
C TYR A 22 -9.69 3.50 1.36
N ASP A 23 -10.10 3.55 2.61
CA ASP A 23 -9.26 4.07 3.68
C ASP A 23 -8.45 2.91 4.27
N GLY A 24 -7.18 3.15 4.52
CA GLY A 24 -6.29 2.15 5.10
C GLY A 24 -5.32 2.77 6.08
N ILE A 25 -4.54 1.92 6.72
CA ILE A 25 -3.52 2.31 7.69
C ILE A 25 -2.19 1.76 7.23
N ILE A 26 -1.16 2.59 7.27
CA ILE A 26 0.19 2.15 6.92
C ILE A 26 0.64 1.13 7.95
N SER A 27 0.85 -0.11 7.53
CA SER A 27 1.25 -1.20 8.41
C SER A 27 2.76 -1.39 8.45
N SER A 28 3.45 -1.04 7.36
CA SER A 28 4.89 -1.23 7.26
C SER A 28 5.45 -0.30 6.18
N ILE A 29 6.71 0.12 6.36
CA ILE A 29 7.43 0.93 5.38
C ILE A 29 8.75 0.23 5.07
N THR A 30 9.06 0.09 3.79
CA THR A 30 10.29 -0.54 3.31
C THR A 30 11.05 0.41 2.40
N SER A 31 12.23 0.00 1.94
CA SER A 31 13.04 0.81 1.03
C SER A 31 12.48 0.90 -0.39
N PHE A 32 11.48 0.09 -0.73
CA PHE A 32 10.89 0.09 -2.07
C PHE A 32 9.42 0.54 -2.10
N GLY A 33 8.79 0.67 -0.96
CA GLY A 33 7.40 1.08 -0.86
C GLY A 33 6.87 0.96 0.54
N MET A 34 5.56 1.09 0.68
CA MET A 34 4.91 0.90 1.98
C MET A 34 3.71 -0.01 1.84
N PHE A 35 3.42 -0.75 2.90
CA PHE A 35 2.25 -1.62 2.97
C PHE A 35 1.12 -0.93 3.70
N VAL A 36 -0.07 -1.04 3.16
CA VAL A 36 -1.28 -0.46 3.74
C VAL A 36 -2.28 -1.59 3.97
N GLU A 37 -2.82 -1.64 5.17
CA GLU A 37 -3.86 -2.60 5.53
C GLU A 37 -5.22 -1.91 5.54
N LEU A 38 -6.20 -2.52 4.87
CA LEU A 38 -7.57 -2.03 4.83
C LEU A 38 -8.39 -2.62 5.99
N GLU A 39 -9.57 -2.06 6.24
CA GLU A 39 -10.46 -2.55 7.30
C GLU A 39 -10.85 -4.01 7.12
N ASN A 40 -10.94 -4.48 5.87
CA ASN A 40 -11.25 -5.87 5.57
C ASN A 40 -10.04 -6.81 5.69
N THR A 41 -8.96 -6.35 6.32
CA THR A 41 -7.70 -7.07 6.53
C THR A 41 -6.87 -7.33 5.28
N VAL A 42 -7.27 -6.84 4.13
CA VAL A 42 -6.46 -6.93 2.91
C VAL A 42 -5.29 -5.95 3.02
N GLU A 43 -4.08 -6.43 2.79
CA GLU A 43 -2.88 -5.62 2.77
C GLU A 43 -2.35 -5.51 1.34
N GLY A 44 -2.01 -4.32 0.92
CA GLY A 44 -1.44 -4.07 -0.40
C GLY A 44 -0.21 -3.19 -0.32
N LEU A 45 0.55 -3.19 -1.40
CA LEU A 45 1.79 -2.44 -1.52
C LEU A 45 1.56 -1.17 -2.32
N ILE A 46 2.07 -0.05 -1.80
CA ILE A 46 2.17 1.20 -2.56
C ILE A 46 3.65 1.40 -2.86
N ARG A 47 4.02 1.33 -4.13
CA ARG A 47 5.39 1.58 -4.55
C ARG A 47 5.68 3.07 -4.52
N PHE A 48 6.92 3.46 -4.29
CA PHE A 48 7.30 4.87 -4.23
C PHE A 48 6.94 5.63 -5.51
N GLU A 49 7.04 4.99 -6.66
CA GLU A 49 6.67 5.58 -7.94
C GLU A 49 5.17 5.95 -8.04
N ASN A 50 4.33 5.33 -7.20
CA ASN A 50 2.89 5.57 -7.16
C ASN A 50 2.49 6.56 -6.06
N LEU A 51 3.46 7.12 -5.33
CA LEU A 51 3.20 8.09 -4.27
C LEU A 51 3.12 9.52 -4.78
N GLY A 52 3.55 9.78 -6.01
CA GLY A 52 3.54 11.09 -6.62
C GLY A 52 4.76 11.31 -7.51
N ASP A 53 4.91 12.52 -8.03
CA ASP A 53 5.98 12.87 -8.96
C ASP A 53 7.26 13.33 -8.26
N GLU A 54 7.39 13.11 -6.96
CA GLU A 54 8.55 13.51 -6.20
C GLU A 54 9.34 12.32 -5.71
N TYR A 55 10.59 12.57 -5.38
CA TYR A 55 11.46 11.58 -4.78
C TYR A 55 11.16 11.45 -3.29
N PHE A 56 11.04 10.22 -2.80
CA PHE A 56 10.80 9.95 -1.38
C PHE A 56 12.04 9.35 -0.74
N ILE A 57 12.38 9.88 0.42
CA ILE A 57 13.53 9.42 1.20
C ILE A 57 13.01 8.56 2.35
N TYR A 58 13.56 7.34 2.46
CA TYR A 58 13.23 6.46 3.56
C TYR A 58 14.15 6.73 4.75
N ASP A 59 13.55 7.19 5.85
CA ASP A 59 14.27 7.40 7.10
C ASP A 59 14.17 6.12 7.93
N GLU A 60 15.22 5.31 7.88
CA GLU A 60 15.25 4.01 8.55
C GLU A 60 15.20 4.12 10.07
N GLU A 61 15.82 5.14 10.65
CA GLU A 61 15.83 5.38 12.10
C GLU A 61 14.41 5.63 12.63
N ARG A 62 13.67 6.49 11.96
CA ARG A 62 12.32 6.90 12.38
C ARG A 62 11.23 6.12 11.67
N LYS A 63 11.61 5.23 10.77
CA LYS A 63 10.69 4.40 9.98
C LYS A 63 9.59 5.21 9.32
N ARG A 64 10.00 6.22 8.55
CA ARG A 64 9.08 7.10 7.85
C ARG A 64 9.61 7.41 6.45
N LEU A 65 8.69 7.84 5.58
CA LEU A 65 9.01 8.37 4.25
C LEU A 65 8.82 9.86 4.24
N ILE A 66 9.75 10.58 3.62
CA ILE A 66 9.67 12.03 3.50
C ILE A 66 9.75 12.40 2.02
N GLY A 67 8.75 13.13 1.52
CA GLY A 67 8.79 13.67 0.17
C GLY A 67 9.74 14.84 0.07
N GLU A 68 10.62 14.83 -0.91
CA GLU A 68 11.67 15.83 -1.07
C GLU A 68 11.11 17.21 -1.41
N LYS A 69 10.06 17.29 -2.21
CA LYS A 69 9.48 18.55 -2.66
C LYS A 69 8.46 19.14 -1.69
N THR A 70 7.55 18.29 -1.22
CA THR A 70 6.40 18.75 -0.42
C THR A 70 6.59 18.57 1.08
N ASN A 71 7.65 17.87 1.49
CA ASN A 71 7.89 17.46 2.87
C ASN A 71 6.77 16.60 3.45
N THR A 72 5.98 15.97 2.57
CA THR A 72 4.94 15.04 3.00
C THR A 72 5.58 13.86 3.69
N THR A 73 5.14 13.56 4.90
CA THR A 73 5.69 12.46 5.69
C THR A 73 4.67 11.35 5.86
N TYR A 74 5.10 10.13 5.59
CA TYR A 74 4.30 8.94 5.84
C TYR A 74 5.00 8.08 6.89
N LYS A 75 4.25 7.59 7.87
CA LYS A 75 4.80 6.73 8.93
C LYS A 75 3.81 5.63 9.29
N ILE A 76 4.32 4.60 9.93
CA ILE A 76 3.50 3.45 10.36
C ILE A 76 2.41 3.93 11.29
N GLY A 77 1.16 3.49 11.02
CA GLY A 77 -0.01 3.89 11.78
C GLY A 77 -0.77 5.06 11.20
N ASP A 78 -0.23 5.73 10.18
CA ASP A 78 -0.93 6.84 9.52
C ASP A 78 -2.09 6.33 8.69
N LYS A 79 -3.19 7.07 8.71
CA LYS A 79 -4.33 6.79 7.84
C LYS A 79 -4.10 7.39 6.47
N VAL A 80 -4.38 6.61 5.44
CA VAL A 80 -4.24 7.06 4.05
C VAL A 80 -5.43 6.60 3.25
N LYS A 81 -5.73 7.32 2.19
CA LYS A 81 -6.74 6.93 1.22
C LYS A 81 -6.02 6.34 0.02
N ILE A 82 -6.44 5.17 -0.37
CA ILE A 82 -5.80 4.44 -1.47
C ILE A 82 -6.82 4.08 -2.55
N ARG A 83 -6.32 3.80 -3.73
CA ARG A 83 -7.08 3.22 -4.82
C ARG A 83 -6.43 1.90 -5.19
N VAL A 84 -7.26 0.90 -5.46
CA VAL A 84 -6.75 -0.40 -5.90
C VAL A 84 -6.26 -0.26 -7.35
N ALA A 85 -4.96 -0.37 -7.55
CA ALA A 85 -4.35 -0.25 -8.89
C ALA A 85 -4.27 -1.59 -9.60
N LYS A 86 -3.88 -2.63 -8.88
CA LYS A 86 -3.78 -3.99 -9.40
C LYS A 86 -4.09 -4.99 -8.32
N ALA A 87 -4.62 -6.14 -8.74
CA ALA A 87 -4.75 -7.29 -7.87
C ALA A 87 -4.47 -8.53 -8.72
N SER A 88 -3.60 -9.40 -8.24
CA SER A 88 -3.22 -10.61 -8.97
C SER A 88 -3.34 -11.83 -8.09
N LYS A 89 -4.26 -12.71 -8.45
CA LYS A 89 -4.46 -14.00 -7.79
C LYS A 89 -3.21 -14.89 -7.93
N LEU A 90 -2.59 -14.86 -9.11
CA LEU A 90 -1.41 -15.67 -9.38
C LEU A 90 -0.20 -15.25 -8.56
N LEU A 91 -0.02 -13.94 -8.39
CA LEU A 91 1.10 -13.39 -7.63
C LEU A 91 0.78 -13.20 -6.15
N ARG A 92 -0.47 -13.44 -5.76
CA ARG A 92 -0.97 -13.22 -4.39
C ARG A 92 -0.65 -11.81 -3.90
N GLN A 93 -0.78 -10.84 -4.81
CA GLN A 93 -0.34 -9.48 -4.56
C GLN A 93 -1.44 -8.50 -4.94
N VAL A 94 -1.60 -7.47 -4.11
CA VAL A 94 -2.48 -6.35 -4.38
C VAL A 94 -1.62 -5.10 -4.37
N ASP A 95 -1.70 -4.31 -5.43
CA ASP A 95 -0.99 -3.04 -5.53
C ASP A 95 -1.99 -1.90 -5.35
N PHE A 96 -1.63 -0.96 -4.51
CA PHE A 96 -2.40 0.25 -4.27
C PHE A 96 -1.67 1.47 -4.81
N GLU A 97 -2.41 2.55 -4.99
CA GLU A 97 -1.84 3.86 -5.24
C GLU A 97 -2.48 4.86 -4.28
N ILE A 98 -1.72 5.92 -3.94
CA ILE A 98 -2.23 6.93 -3.00
C ILE A 98 -3.21 7.84 -3.72
N VAL A 99 -4.28 8.20 -3.03
CA VAL A 99 -5.28 9.16 -3.54
C VAL A 99 -5.12 10.46 -2.77
N ASN A 100 -4.90 11.52 -3.51
CA ASN A 100 -4.77 12.85 -2.93
C ASN A 100 -6.09 13.63 -3.00
#